data_095eb9d3d9efc1fa094a543b72a8dc7d
#
_entry.id   095eb9d3d9efc1fa094a543b72a8dc7d
#
_cell.length_a   1.000
_cell.length_b   1.000
_cell.length_c   1.000
_cell.angle_alpha   90.00
_cell.angle_beta   90.00
_cell.angle_gamma   90.00
#
_symmetry.space_group_name_H-M   'P 1'
#
loop_
_entity.id
_entity.type
_entity.pdbx_description
1 polymer ?
#
loop_
_entity_poly.entity_id
_entity_poly.type
_entity_poly.pdbx_seq_one_letter_code
_entity_poly.pdbx_strand_id
1 'polypeptide(L)'
;MRRFALGLFFAVPLVYAACAVGNNQSGSNGGSAGAAGNAGAAGATTTDSTDAGTTSTDDDGGLGLPDADPDAAVVDPDAACASTVEKATTTQLPVDIVWMVDNSSSMLPAINAVTAGLNDFAALIASKNLDYKVIMLSLRSPTSPVSIGGSNRYPVCIPQPLAGDAMCGNGPRFFQSSIDIRSTQPLEQFLGTLGQTDGYQMGQAKGGEPWAQELRPEATKTIVVVTDDNSRLSPTDFETFAGGKNPFNSLTLPPGILDPSWNGIFKDYVFSGIYGWGDANDPGVTCTYGDGTSPPSPGPTYTTLVNKTKGVRAKICDSAGAWGPFFDAVAQAVEQTSKLSCDLEIPTPQNGTLDPDAVNVQIVVNEVPQGLAKVAGAAACGPSGGWYYDNDAMPTHVILCPASCDVAQASVGPGKNGRIEILFGCATIVM
;
A
#
# COMPACT_ATOMS: atom_id res chain seq x y z
N MET A 1 56.27 1.53 35.02
CA MET A 1 55.69 2.25 36.16
C MET A 1 54.17 2.16 36.04
N ARG A 2 53.58 1.42 36.95
CA ARG A 2 52.14 1.21 37.04
C ARG A 2 51.49 2.41 37.73
N ARG A 3 50.40 2.94 37.20
CA ARG A 3 49.44 3.73 38.00
C ARG A 3 48.03 3.21 37.77
N PHE A 4 47.46 2.66 38.81
CA PHE A 4 46.08 2.36 39.03
C PHE A 4 45.29 3.68 39.21
N ALA A 5 44.12 3.80 38.61
CA ALA A 5 43.12 4.78 38.98
C ALA A 5 41.78 4.07 39.28
N LEU A 6 41.35 4.36 40.49
CA LEU A 6 40.21 3.80 41.23
C LEU A 6 38.89 4.36 40.64
N GLY A 7 37.95 3.53 40.31
CA GLY A 7 36.61 3.95 39.89
C GLY A 7 35.71 4.15 41.12
N LEU A 8 35.01 5.27 41.11
CA LEU A 8 33.95 5.58 42.09
C LEU A 8 32.58 5.23 41.50
N PHE A 9 31.91 4.26 42.12
CA PHE A 9 30.52 3.94 41.84
C PHE A 9 29.62 4.89 42.61
N PHE A 10 28.74 5.63 41.92
CA PHE A 10 27.59 6.29 42.53
C PHE A 10 26.33 5.45 42.27
N ALA A 11 25.78 4.99 43.35
CA ALA A 11 24.44 4.38 43.37
C ALA A 11 23.39 5.48 43.55
N VAL A 12 22.39 5.52 42.66
CA VAL A 12 21.23 6.40 42.79
C VAL A 12 20.03 5.54 43.16
N PRO A 13 19.27 5.88 44.19
CA PRO A 13 18.09 5.06 44.63
C PRO A 13 16.89 5.36 43.73
N LEU A 14 16.21 4.28 43.35
CA LEU A 14 14.88 4.31 42.73
C LEU A 14 13.83 4.74 43.78
N VAL A 15 13.10 5.78 43.47
CA VAL A 15 11.88 6.14 44.21
C VAL A 15 10.68 5.66 43.42
N TYR A 16 9.97 4.70 43.95
CA TYR A 16 8.65 4.27 43.51
C TYR A 16 7.60 5.26 44.04
N ALA A 17 6.88 5.91 43.17
CA ALA A 17 5.64 6.60 43.53
C ALA A 17 4.45 5.79 43.02
N ALA A 18 3.74 5.18 43.96
CA ALA A 18 2.42 4.59 43.72
C ALA A 18 1.39 5.73 43.77
N CYS A 19 0.56 5.87 42.74
CA CYS A 19 -0.66 6.67 42.80
C CYS A 19 -1.90 5.77 42.73
N ALA A 20 -2.72 5.94 43.74
CA ALA A 20 -3.91 5.19 44.07
C ALA A 20 -5.08 5.57 43.12
N VAL A 21 -5.91 4.56 42.90
CA VAL A 21 -7.25 4.61 42.33
C VAL A 21 -8.20 5.40 43.25
N GLY A 22 -8.89 6.39 42.71
CA GLY A 22 -10.00 7.09 43.34
C GLY A 22 -11.28 6.89 42.52
N ASN A 23 -12.13 5.99 43.05
CA ASN A 23 -13.55 5.92 42.68
C ASN A 23 -14.28 7.09 43.30
N ASN A 24 -15.13 7.76 42.52
CA ASN A 24 -16.26 8.49 43.08
C ASN A 24 -17.48 8.37 42.17
N GLN A 25 -18.48 7.68 42.73
CA GLN A 25 -19.87 7.65 42.33
C GLN A 25 -20.62 8.82 42.97
N SER A 26 -21.77 9.08 42.44
CA SER A 26 -22.98 9.80 42.90
C SER A 26 -23.13 11.19 42.26
N GLY A 27 -24.28 11.60 41.86
CA GLY A 27 -25.67 11.18 41.96
C GLY A 27 -26.56 12.28 41.39
N SER A 28 -27.56 11.81 40.76
CA SER A 28 -28.98 12.21 40.78
C SER A 28 -29.46 13.65 40.62
N ASN A 29 -30.60 13.67 39.94
CA ASN A 29 -31.76 14.65 39.96
C ASN A 29 -31.67 15.77 38.91
N GLY A 30 -32.71 16.08 38.16
CA GLY A 30 -34.12 15.73 38.19
C GLY A 30 -34.88 16.81 37.40
N GLY A 31 -36.06 16.48 36.97
CA GLY A 31 -37.10 17.48 36.63
C GLY A 31 -37.37 17.67 35.15
N SER A 32 -38.42 17.09 34.66
CA SER A 32 -39.84 17.56 34.56
C SER A 32 -40.05 18.56 33.42
N ALA A 33 -40.95 18.39 32.59
CA ALA A 33 -42.37 18.12 32.45
C ALA A 33 -42.92 18.86 31.21
N GLY A 34 -44.02 18.36 30.66
CA GLY A 34 -44.94 19.06 29.84
C GLY A 34 -45.22 18.38 28.51
N ALA A 35 -46.11 17.51 28.42
CA ALA A 35 -47.58 17.52 28.43
C ALA A 35 -48.17 18.01 27.10
N ALA A 36 -48.90 17.12 26.57
CA ALA A 36 -50.31 16.99 26.19
C ALA A 36 -50.57 17.35 24.73
N GLY A 37 -51.34 16.58 24.04
CA GLY A 37 -52.67 16.16 23.94
C GLY A 37 -52.97 15.80 22.50
N ASN A 38 -53.72 14.94 22.24
CA ASN A 38 -55.11 14.53 22.19
C ASN A 38 -55.40 13.83 20.86
N ALA A 39 -55.69 12.57 20.84
CA ALA A 39 -57.02 11.95 20.77
C ALA A 39 -57.87 12.28 19.51
N GLY A 40 -58.22 11.23 18.80
CA GLY A 40 -59.30 11.19 17.82
C GLY A 40 -59.52 9.77 17.32
N ALA A 41 -60.60 9.19 17.75
CA ALA A 41 -60.98 7.80 17.64
C ALA A 41 -61.80 7.49 16.38
N ALA A 42 -61.80 6.18 16.08
CA ALA A 42 -62.90 5.34 15.59
C ALA A 42 -63.31 5.39 14.10
N GLY A 43 -63.42 4.19 13.57
CA GLY A 43 -64.19 3.88 12.40
C GLY A 43 -63.82 2.53 11.79
N ALA A 44 -64.41 1.47 12.33
CA ALA A 44 -64.36 0.14 11.75
C ALA A 44 -65.35 0.04 10.61
N THR A 45 -64.98 -0.58 9.49
CA THR A 45 -65.89 -1.42 8.67
C THR A 45 -65.07 -2.42 7.87
N THR A 46 -65.47 -3.65 8.01
CA THR A 46 -65.14 -4.86 7.25
C THR A 46 -65.58 -4.78 5.81
N THR A 47 -64.79 -5.30 4.87
CA THR A 47 -65.20 -6.29 3.86
C THR A 47 -64.01 -6.72 2.99
N ASP A 48 -63.72 -7.97 3.06
CA ASP A 48 -63.58 -9.02 2.05
C ASP A 48 -62.71 -8.83 0.79
N SER A 49 -61.75 -9.76 0.72
CA SER A 49 -61.14 -10.45 -0.44
C SER A 49 -60.84 -9.70 -1.72
N THR A 50 -59.56 -9.61 -2.06
CA THR A 50 -59.01 -10.37 -3.23
C THR A 50 -57.49 -10.23 -3.29
N ASP A 51 -56.87 -11.33 -3.53
CA ASP A 51 -55.51 -11.63 -3.85
C ASP A 51 -54.88 -10.62 -4.85
N ALA A 52 -53.77 -10.00 -4.47
CA ALA A 52 -52.80 -9.43 -5.38
C ALA A 52 -51.46 -9.28 -4.65
N GLY A 53 -50.47 -9.97 -5.13
CA GLY A 53 -49.12 -10.04 -4.60
C GLY A 53 -48.49 -8.70 -4.23
N THR A 54 -48.15 -8.56 -2.98
CA THR A 54 -47.29 -7.49 -2.49
C THR A 54 -45.85 -7.91 -2.69
N THR A 55 -45.20 -7.25 -3.63
CA THR A 55 -43.72 -7.16 -3.67
C THR A 55 -43.27 -6.43 -2.42
N SER A 56 -42.78 -7.14 -1.45
CA SER A 56 -42.00 -6.56 -0.37
C SER A 56 -40.64 -6.14 -0.94
N THR A 57 -40.45 -4.85 -1.10
CA THR A 57 -39.13 -4.27 -1.26
C THR A 57 -38.49 -4.22 0.13
N ASP A 58 -37.86 -5.32 0.54
CA ASP A 58 -36.87 -5.29 1.59
C ASP A 58 -35.60 -4.73 0.99
N ASP A 59 -35.33 -3.47 1.29
CA ASP A 59 -34.11 -2.73 0.96
C ASP A 59 -33.03 -3.15 1.97
N ASP A 60 -32.59 -4.42 1.87
CA ASP A 60 -31.36 -4.86 2.48
C ASP A 60 -30.25 -4.55 1.49
N GLY A 61 -29.28 -3.77 1.93
CA GLY A 61 -28.15 -3.27 1.13
C GLY A 61 -27.27 -4.42 0.55
N GLY A 62 -27.85 -5.28 -0.26
CA GLY A 62 -27.20 -6.27 -1.07
C GLY A 62 -26.35 -5.57 -2.13
N LEU A 63 -25.09 -5.90 -2.20
CA LEU A 63 -24.19 -5.52 -3.27
C LEU A 63 -24.85 -5.90 -4.59
N GLY A 64 -25.29 -4.88 -5.36
CA GLY A 64 -26.08 -5.04 -6.56
C GLY A 64 -25.34 -5.74 -7.71
N LEU A 65 -25.20 -7.05 -7.58
CA LEU A 65 -25.10 -7.87 -8.77
C LEU A 65 -26.50 -7.91 -9.42
N PRO A 66 -26.63 -7.73 -10.74
CA PRO A 66 -27.86 -8.08 -11.43
C PRO A 66 -28.16 -9.54 -11.03
N ASP A 67 -29.43 -9.82 -10.68
CA ASP A 67 -29.91 -11.11 -10.19
C ASP A 67 -29.07 -12.27 -10.72
N ALA A 68 -28.18 -12.79 -9.87
CA ALA A 68 -27.51 -14.04 -10.14
C ALA A 68 -28.64 -15.06 -10.30
N ASP A 69 -28.60 -15.80 -11.39
CA ASP A 69 -29.55 -16.88 -11.64
C ASP A 69 -29.76 -17.61 -10.29
N PRO A 70 -31.01 -17.64 -9.75
CA PRO A 70 -31.25 -18.27 -8.45
C PRO A 70 -30.94 -19.77 -8.44
N ASP A 71 -30.68 -20.33 -9.61
CA ASP A 71 -30.23 -21.71 -9.80
C ASP A 71 -28.70 -21.87 -9.85
N ALA A 72 -27.92 -20.79 -9.71
CA ALA A 72 -26.47 -20.93 -9.52
C ALA A 72 -26.21 -21.61 -8.16
N ALA A 73 -25.97 -22.90 -8.20
CA ALA A 73 -25.79 -23.71 -6.99
C ALA A 73 -24.62 -23.18 -6.18
N VAL A 74 -24.91 -22.64 -4.98
CA VAL A 74 -23.89 -22.35 -3.99
C VAL A 74 -23.31 -23.69 -3.55
N VAL A 75 -22.03 -23.92 -3.84
CA VAL A 75 -21.35 -25.13 -3.37
C VAL A 75 -21.04 -24.93 -1.90
N ASP A 76 -21.74 -25.69 -1.05
CA ASP A 76 -21.39 -25.78 0.36
C ASP A 76 -20.01 -26.48 0.47
N PRO A 77 -18.97 -25.79 0.95
CA PRO A 77 -17.63 -26.36 1.05
C PRO A 77 -17.56 -27.58 1.98
N ASP A 78 -18.52 -27.70 2.90
CA ASP A 78 -18.54 -28.78 3.90
C ASP A 78 -19.45 -29.98 3.48
N ALA A 79 -20.33 -29.79 2.49
CA ALA A 79 -21.43 -30.77 2.26
C ALA A 79 -21.18 -31.75 1.15
N ALA A 80 -20.36 -31.53 0.15
CA ALA A 80 -20.42 -32.35 -1.06
C ALA A 80 -19.09 -32.85 -1.61
N CYS A 81 -17.99 -32.26 -1.32
CA CYS A 81 -16.73 -32.54 -2.00
C CYS A 81 -15.70 -33.09 -1.03
N ALA A 82 -16.10 -34.14 -0.36
CA ALA A 82 -15.33 -34.77 0.69
C ALA A 82 -13.86 -34.96 0.35
N SER A 83 -13.05 -34.56 1.23
CA SER A 83 -11.71 -34.95 1.65
C SER A 83 -10.53 -34.05 1.34
N THR A 84 -10.56 -33.15 0.36
CA THR A 84 -9.46 -32.18 0.18
C THR A 84 -9.97 -30.88 -0.47
N VAL A 85 -10.64 -30.03 0.29
CA VAL A 85 -10.90 -28.65 -0.14
C VAL A 85 -9.66 -27.82 0.17
N GLU A 86 -8.82 -27.54 -0.82
CA GLU A 86 -7.78 -26.55 -0.70
C GLU A 86 -8.39 -25.18 -0.96
N LYS A 87 -8.24 -24.26 0.00
CA LYS A 87 -8.75 -22.89 -0.09
C LYS A 87 -7.59 -21.94 -0.35
N ALA A 88 -7.64 -21.26 -1.48
CA ALA A 88 -6.86 -20.05 -1.66
C ALA A 88 -7.71 -18.85 -1.23
N THR A 89 -7.29 -18.13 -0.20
CA THR A 89 -7.99 -16.93 0.28
C THR A 89 -7.15 -15.70 0.00
N THR A 90 -7.76 -14.69 -0.60
CA THR A 90 -7.11 -13.41 -0.85
C THR A 90 -7.81 -12.30 -0.05
N THR A 91 -7.04 -11.56 0.72
CA THR A 91 -7.50 -10.39 1.48
C THR A 91 -6.86 -9.12 0.92
N GLN A 92 -7.31 -7.96 1.37
CA GLN A 92 -6.64 -6.71 1.05
C GLN A 92 -5.17 -6.78 1.47
N LEU A 93 -4.26 -6.48 0.54
CA LEU A 93 -2.83 -6.56 0.79
C LEU A 93 -2.35 -5.36 1.60
N PRO A 94 -1.39 -5.55 2.51
CA PRO A 94 -0.68 -4.45 3.12
C PRO A 94 0.16 -3.69 2.08
N VAL A 95 0.59 -2.49 2.40
CA VAL A 95 1.37 -1.64 1.48
C VAL A 95 2.63 -1.09 2.14
N ASP A 96 3.77 -1.29 1.50
CA ASP A 96 5.02 -0.64 1.85
C ASP A 96 5.31 0.50 0.88
N ILE A 97 5.51 1.70 1.42
CA ILE A 97 5.73 2.93 0.65
C ILE A 97 7.15 3.40 0.91
N VAL A 98 8.02 3.28 -0.08
CA VAL A 98 9.43 3.65 0.04
C VAL A 98 9.67 5.02 -0.58
N TRP A 99 10.03 6.00 0.24
CA TRP A 99 10.40 7.34 -0.19
C TRP A 99 11.91 7.47 -0.33
N MET A 100 12.36 7.98 -1.47
CA MET A 100 13.74 8.41 -1.69
C MET A 100 13.76 9.94 -1.82
N VAL A 101 14.47 10.63 -0.93
CA VAL A 101 14.55 12.10 -0.97
C VAL A 101 15.99 12.53 -1.11
N ASP A 102 16.29 13.26 -2.17
CA ASP A 102 17.58 13.90 -2.41
C ASP A 102 17.88 14.95 -1.34
N ASN A 103 19.09 14.95 -0.79
CA ASN A 103 19.56 15.83 0.27
C ASN A 103 20.49 16.93 -0.22
N SER A 104 20.66 17.11 -1.53
CA SER A 104 21.53 18.13 -2.11
C SER A 104 21.07 19.55 -1.74
N SER A 105 21.97 20.52 -1.90
CA SER A 105 21.72 21.90 -1.46
C SER A 105 20.57 22.61 -2.18
N SER A 106 20.28 22.23 -3.42
CA SER A 106 19.17 22.76 -4.21
C SER A 106 17.79 22.30 -3.73
N MET A 107 17.76 21.23 -2.92
CA MET A 107 16.52 20.56 -2.50
C MET A 107 15.82 21.21 -1.29
N LEU A 108 16.36 22.26 -0.68
CA LEU A 108 15.79 22.82 0.56
C LEU A 108 14.28 23.09 0.51
N PRO A 109 13.73 23.74 -0.54
CA PRO A 109 12.28 23.96 -0.63
C PRO A 109 11.47 22.66 -0.66
N ALA A 110 11.95 21.67 -1.43
CA ALA A 110 11.30 20.37 -1.56
C ALA A 110 11.34 19.57 -0.24
N ILE A 111 12.47 19.60 0.48
CA ILE A 111 12.62 18.90 1.76
C ILE A 111 11.65 19.46 2.81
N ASN A 112 11.49 20.78 2.87
CA ASN A 112 10.51 21.39 3.78
C ASN A 112 9.08 20.97 3.45
N ALA A 113 8.74 20.86 2.17
CA ALA A 113 7.44 20.41 1.70
C ALA A 113 7.17 18.95 2.04
N VAL A 114 8.16 18.06 1.85
CA VAL A 114 8.06 16.64 2.24
C VAL A 114 7.87 16.52 3.75
N THR A 115 8.68 17.24 4.53
CA THR A 115 8.60 17.21 5.99
C THR A 115 7.22 17.65 6.49
N ALA A 116 6.64 18.68 5.89
CA ALA A 116 5.31 19.18 6.26
C ALA A 116 4.18 18.25 5.79
N GLY A 117 4.28 17.71 4.57
CA GLY A 117 3.18 16.98 3.92
C GLY A 117 3.12 15.48 4.24
N LEU A 118 4.19 14.87 4.76
CA LEU A 118 4.20 13.41 4.90
C LEU A 118 3.25 12.90 6.00
N ASN A 119 3.03 13.66 7.06
CA ASN A 119 2.03 13.30 8.07
C ASN A 119 0.59 13.39 7.53
N ASP A 120 0.30 14.39 6.69
CA ASP A 120 -1.02 14.52 6.04
C ASP A 120 -1.24 13.37 5.05
N PHE A 121 -0.21 13.02 4.29
CA PHE A 121 -0.23 11.84 3.42
C PHE A 121 -0.46 10.54 4.22
N ALA A 122 0.23 10.35 5.34
CA ALA A 122 0.06 9.19 6.20
C ALA A 122 -1.35 9.13 6.81
N ALA A 123 -1.91 10.27 7.21
CA ALA A 123 -3.29 10.37 7.69
C ALA A 123 -4.30 10.02 6.58
N LEU A 124 -4.04 10.48 5.34
CA LEU A 124 -4.86 10.15 4.18
C LEU A 124 -4.85 8.63 3.89
N ILE A 125 -3.69 7.98 3.88
CA ILE A 125 -3.59 6.53 3.72
C ILE A 125 -4.30 5.79 4.87
N ALA A 126 -4.14 6.27 6.10
CA ALA A 126 -4.82 5.68 7.26
C ALA A 126 -6.35 5.79 7.17
N SER A 127 -6.87 6.89 6.59
CA SER A 127 -8.32 7.08 6.38
C SER A 127 -8.92 6.08 5.39
N LYS A 128 -8.08 5.47 4.54
CA LYS A 128 -8.45 4.38 3.64
C LYS A 128 -8.44 3.01 4.33
N ASN A 129 -8.15 2.96 5.63
CA ASN A 129 -7.98 1.73 6.43
C ASN A 129 -6.97 0.73 5.88
N LEU A 130 -5.97 1.20 5.18
CA LEU A 130 -4.89 0.37 4.68
C LEU A 130 -3.91 0.03 5.80
N ASP A 131 -3.45 -1.21 5.82
CA ASP A 131 -2.26 -1.57 6.58
C ASP A 131 -1.02 -1.11 5.80
N TYR A 132 -0.48 0.03 6.20
CA TYR A 132 0.65 0.64 5.51
C TYR A 132 1.89 0.74 6.39
N LYS A 133 3.05 0.79 5.73
CA LYS A 133 4.34 1.15 6.31
C LYS A 133 5.06 2.12 5.40
N VAL A 134 5.60 3.20 5.96
CA VAL A 134 6.43 4.16 5.26
C VAL A 134 7.89 3.89 5.58
N ILE A 135 8.70 3.71 4.55
CA ILE A 135 10.15 3.56 4.65
C ILE A 135 10.78 4.77 3.96
N MET A 136 11.60 5.53 4.65
CA MET A 136 12.24 6.70 4.09
C MET A 136 13.74 6.49 3.95
N LEU A 137 14.22 6.72 2.74
CA LEU A 137 15.63 6.75 2.39
C LEU A 137 16.02 8.22 2.17
N SER A 138 16.59 8.82 3.19
CA SER A 138 17.04 10.21 3.19
C SER A 138 17.85 10.47 4.44
N LEU A 139 18.78 11.42 4.38
CA LEU A 139 19.54 11.83 5.55
C LEU A 139 18.59 12.30 6.66
N ARG A 140 18.81 11.81 7.88
CA ARG A 140 18.03 12.13 9.08
C ARG A 140 18.82 13.02 10.02
N SER A 141 18.24 14.16 10.39
CA SER A 141 18.77 15.01 11.45
C SER A 141 17.69 15.98 11.94
N PRO A 142 17.61 16.26 13.23
CA PRO A 142 16.77 17.34 13.77
C PRO A 142 17.33 18.73 13.48
N THR A 143 18.58 18.82 13.02
CA THR A 143 19.22 20.09 12.63
C THR A 143 19.45 20.11 11.12
N SER A 144 19.22 21.26 10.49
CA SER A 144 19.40 21.49 9.07
C SER A 144 20.01 22.88 8.82
N PRO A 145 20.99 23.04 7.93
CA PRO A 145 21.68 21.96 7.22
C PRO A 145 22.70 21.21 8.10
N VAL A 146 23.14 20.04 7.61
CA VAL A 146 24.31 19.33 8.12
C VAL A 146 25.44 19.41 7.11
N SER A 147 26.70 19.51 7.56
CA SER A 147 27.85 19.52 6.67
C SER A 147 28.44 18.13 6.51
N ILE A 148 28.51 17.65 5.28
CA ILE A 148 29.14 16.38 4.92
C ILE A 148 30.17 16.65 3.81
N GLY A 149 31.45 16.39 4.12
CA GLY A 149 32.53 16.62 3.15
C GLY A 149 32.65 18.05 2.67
N GLY A 150 32.36 19.04 3.55
CA GLY A 150 32.40 20.45 3.22
C GLY A 150 31.22 20.98 2.41
N SER A 151 30.20 20.16 2.16
CA SER A 151 28.98 20.56 1.46
C SER A 151 27.78 20.48 2.39
N ASN A 152 26.87 21.45 2.27
CA ASN A 152 25.61 21.41 2.99
C ASN A 152 24.69 20.32 2.44
N ARG A 153 24.06 19.60 3.36
CA ARG A 153 22.99 18.64 3.10
C ARG A 153 21.77 19.05 3.89
N TYR A 154 20.62 18.83 3.31
CA TYR A 154 19.34 19.15 3.93
C TYR A 154 18.64 17.85 4.32
N PRO A 155 18.75 17.43 5.59
CA PRO A 155 18.12 16.21 6.07
C PRO A 155 16.60 16.36 6.15
N VAL A 156 15.90 15.23 6.06
CA VAL A 156 14.47 15.13 6.33
C VAL A 156 14.26 14.72 7.78
N CYS A 157 13.43 15.47 8.49
CA CYS A 157 13.03 15.16 9.86
C CYS A 157 11.50 15.12 9.93
N ILE A 158 10.95 13.94 9.95
CA ILE A 158 9.49 13.76 10.00
C ILE A 158 9.01 13.92 11.43
N PRO A 159 8.03 14.82 11.70
CA PRO A 159 7.48 14.98 13.03
C PRO A 159 6.47 13.89 13.38
N GLN A 160 6.10 13.81 14.66
CA GLN A 160 4.95 13.03 15.09
C GLN A 160 3.67 13.53 14.39
N PRO A 161 2.65 12.68 14.16
CA PRO A 161 2.47 11.32 14.69
C PRO A 161 3.13 10.19 13.90
N LEU A 162 3.61 10.42 12.68
CA LEU A 162 4.21 9.36 11.86
C LEU A 162 5.54 8.89 12.44
N ALA A 163 6.44 9.83 12.77
CA ALA A 163 7.65 9.48 13.50
C ALA A 163 7.36 9.08 14.95
N GLY A 164 8.28 8.31 15.54
CA GLY A 164 8.12 7.81 16.91
C GLY A 164 8.39 8.83 18.00
N ASP A 165 9.18 9.88 17.71
CA ASP A 165 9.59 10.89 18.67
C ASP A 165 9.85 12.27 18.02
N ALA A 166 10.19 13.26 18.85
CA ALA A 166 10.52 14.61 18.39
C ALA A 166 11.93 14.74 17.77
N MET A 167 12.73 13.68 17.80
CA MET A 167 14.11 13.62 17.28
C MET A 167 14.20 12.89 15.95
N CYS A 168 13.11 12.85 15.19
CA CYS A 168 13.01 12.17 13.89
C CYS A 168 13.21 10.65 13.98
N GLY A 169 12.83 10.04 15.10
CA GLY A 169 12.96 8.60 15.34
C GLY A 169 11.95 7.77 14.57
N ASN A 170 12.23 6.48 14.50
CA ASN A 170 11.32 5.52 13.86
C ASN A 170 10.04 5.34 14.70
N GLY A 171 8.93 5.05 14.02
CA GLY A 171 7.63 4.79 14.62
C GLY A 171 7.09 3.42 14.20
N PRO A 172 5.92 3.00 14.69
CA PRO A 172 5.36 1.69 14.35
C PRO A 172 5.10 1.50 12.85
N ARG A 173 4.78 2.59 12.14
CA ARG A 173 4.48 2.62 10.70
C ARG A 173 5.47 3.43 9.90
N PHE A 174 6.60 3.82 10.52
CA PHE A 174 7.60 4.66 9.90
C PHE A 174 9.01 4.19 10.25
N PHE A 175 9.82 3.96 9.23
CA PHE A 175 11.23 3.65 9.37
C PHE A 175 12.04 4.57 8.46
N GLN A 176 13.05 5.25 8.99
CA GLN A 176 13.96 6.06 8.20
C GLN A 176 15.38 5.52 8.28
N SER A 177 15.88 5.04 7.16
CA SER A 177 17.31 4.76 6.98
C SER A 177 18.03 6.06 6.62
N SER A 178 18.99 6.48 7.45
CA SER A 178 19.68 7.76 7.29
C SER A 178 20.76 7.65 6.21
N ILE A 179 20.41 8.01 4.98
CA ILE A 179 21.24 7.87 3.78
C ILE A 179 21.46 9.25 3.17
N ASP A 180 22.72 9.65 2.91
CA ASP A 180 23.02 10.88 2.13
C ASP A 180 22.78 10.61 0.64
N ILE A 181 21.58 10.89 0.18
CA ILE A 181 21.24 10.81 -1.24
C ILE A 181 21.59 12.15 -1.89
N ARG A 182 22.37 12.12 -2.97
CA ARG A 182 22.83 13.31 -3.68
C ARG A 182 22.42 13.29 -5.13
N SER A 183 21.75 14.34 -5.57
CA SER A 183 21.46 14.63 -7.00
C SER A 183 21.11 13.38 -7.83
N THR A 184 22.07 12.84 -8.55
CA THR A 184 21.87 11.72 -9.47
C THR A 184 21.83 10.32 -8.84
N GLN A 185 21.83 10.22 -7.50
CA GLN A 185 22.02 8.94 -6.79
C GLN A 185 20.78 8.21 -6.24
N PRO A 186 19.53 8.69 -6.34
CA PRO A 186 18.40 8.03 -5.68
C PRO A 186 18.29 6.53 -5.97
N LEU A 187 18.23 6.11 -7.23
CA LEU A 187 18.06 4.69 -7.60
C LEU A 187 19.29 3.85 -7.22
N GLU A 188 20.49 4.40 -7.34
CA GLU A 188 21.73 3.75 -6.95
C GLU A 188 21.79 3.51 -5.43
N GLN A 189 21.40 4.52 -4.64
CA GLN A 189 21.34 4.40 -3.19
C GLN A 189 20.26 3.42 -2.75
N PHE A 190 19.12 3.40 -3.44
CA PHE A 190 18.08 2.41 -3.21
C PHE A 190 18.63 1.00 -3.33
N LEU A 191 19.23 0.65 -4.47
CA LEU A 191 19.80 -0.68 -4.69
C LEU A 191 20.94 -0.98 -3.72
N GLY A 192 21.89 -0.06 -3.59
CA GLY A 192 23.06 -0.24 -2.74
C GLY A 192 22.70 -0.52 -1.29
N THR A 193 21.67 0.17 -0.77
CA THR A 193 21.24 0.01 0.61
C THR A 193 20.22 -1.12 0.81
N LEU A 194 19.53 -1.54 -0.24
CA LEU A 194 18.61 -2.68 -0.18
C LEU A 194 19.34 -3.99 0.18
N GLY A 195 20.52 -4.20 -0.40
CA GLY A 195 21.32 -5.42 -0.15
C GLY A 195 22.26 -5.33 1.05
N GLN A 196 22.28 -4.25 1.80
CA GLN A 196 23.27 -4.06 2.86
C GLN A 196 22.88 -4.72 4.18
N THR A 197 23.90 -5.18 4.93
CA THR A 197 23.77 -5.58 6.33
C THR A 197 24.52 -4.63 7.26
N ASP A 198 25.60 -4.00 6.79
CA ASP A 198 26.52 -3.19 7.59
C ASP A 198 26.57 -1.70 7.17
N GLY A 199 25.71 -1.27 6.29
CA GLY A 199 25.69 0.08 5.74
C GLY A 199 26.46 0.18 4.42
N TYR A 200 25.75 0.59 3.37
CA TYR A 200 26.31 0.92 2.07
C TYR A 200 26.94 2.32 2.13
N GLN A 201 28.18 2.45 1.67
CA GLN A 201 28.91 3.72 1.73
C GLN A 201 29.02 4.33 0.34
N MET A 202 28.59 5.59 0.20
CA MET A 202 28.83 6.41 -0.98
C MET A 202 29.47 7.73 -0.58
N GLY A 203 30.64 8.00 -1.14
CA GLY A 203 31.40 9.17 -0.77
C GLY A 203 31.81 9.14 0.69
N GLN A 204 31.50 10.19 1.45
CA GLN A 204 31.88 10.33 2.86
C GLN A 204 30.77 9.96 3.85
N ALA A 205 29.57 9.71 3.37
CA ALA A 205 28.45 9.30 4.21
C ALA A 205 28.32 7.78 4.21
N LYS A 206 28.08 7.20 5.37
CA LYS A 206 27.62 5.81 5.45
C LYS A 206 26.22 5.73 4.87
N GLY A 207 25.93 4.68 4.14
CA GLY A 207 24.57 4.24 3.92
C GLY A 207 23.95 3.93 5.28
N GLY A 208 22.70 4.26 5.47
CA GLY A 208 22.03 4.21 6.76
C GLY A 208 21.82 2.82 7.35
N GLU A 209 20.85 2.71 8.20
CA GLU A 209 20.45 1.47 8.83
C GLU A 209 19.89 0.49 7.78
N PRO A 210 20.14 -0.83 7.88
CA PRO A 210 19.52 -1.84 7.03
C PRO A 210 18.00 -1.70 7.04
N TRP A 211 17.37 -1.68 5.86
CA TRP A 211 15.93 -1.44 5.75
C TRP A 211 15.17 -2.51 4.97
N ALA A 212 15.85 -3.41 4.28
CA ALA A 212 15.20 -4.50 3.55
C ALA A 212 14.32 -5.37 4.45
N GLN A 213 14.71 -5.53 5.71
CA GLN A 213 13.95 -6.27 6.74
C GLN A 213 12.64 -5.58 7.14
N GLU A 214 12.48 -4.31 6.77
CA GLU A 214 11.26 -3.55 7.03
C GLU A 214 10.19 -3.77 5.94
N LEU A 215 10.59 -4.35 4.80
CA LEU A 215 9.69 -4.75 3.72
C LEU A 215 8.94 -6.02 4.09
N ARG A 216 7.64 -6.00 3.92
CA ARG A 216 6.78 -7.16 4.15
C ARG A 216 6.60 -7.91 2.82
N PRO A 217 6.91 -9.22 2.76
CA PRO A 217 6.84 -9.99 1.51
C PRO A 217 5.47 -9.91 0.81
N GLU A 218 4.41 -9.96 1.60
CA GLU A 218 3.01 -9.93 1.13
C GLU A 218 2.52 -8.53 0.74
N ALA A 219 3.22 -7.46 1.14
CA ALA A 219 2.81 -6.10 0.86
C ALA A 219 3.07 -5.71 -0.60
N THR A 220 2.18 -4.93 -1.20
CA THR A 220 2.48 -4.23 -2.44
C THR A 220 3.52 -3.12 -2.20
N LYS A 221 4.28 -2.76 -3.22
CA LYS A 221 5.37 -1.78 -3.11
C LYS A 221 5.07 -0.54 -3.92
N THR A 222 5.06 0.60 -3.24
CA THR A 222 5.02 1.91 -3.89
C THR A 222 6.34 2.63 -3.63
N ILE A 223 7.02 3.06 -4.67
CA ILE A 223 8.30 3.77 -4.58
C ILE A 223 8.08 5.20 -5.01
N VAL A 224 8.52 6.16 -4.20
CA VAL A 224 8.36 7.59 -4.47
C VAL A 224 9.73 8.27 -4.42
N VAL A 225 10.08 9.00 -5.48
CA VAL A 225 11.30 9.80 -5.52
C VAL A 225 10.98 11.29 -5.42
N VAL A 226 11.82 12.04 -4.69
CA VAL A 226 11.79 13.51 -4.67
C VAL A 226 13.21 14.02 -4.95
N THR A 227 13.41 14.65 -6.11
CA THR A 227 14.71 15.14 -6.56
C THR A 227 14.59 16.18 -7.66
N ASP A 228 15.54 17.12 -7.78
CA ASP A 228 15.62 18.08 -8.87
C ASP A 228 16.55 17.64 -10.02
N ASP A 229 17.18 16.49 -9.88
CA ASP A 229 18.12 15.94 -10.89
C ASP A 229 17.61 14.61 -11.50
N ASN A 230 18.32 14.06 -12.48
CA ASN A 230 18.03 12.73 -13.02
C ASN A 230 18.88 11.66 -12.34
N SER A 231 18.39 10.43 -12.31
CA SER A 231 19.23 9.30 -11.89
C SER A 231 20.30 8.99 -12.94
N ARG A 232 21.53 8.75 -12.49
CA ARG A 232 22.60 8.21 -13.31
C ARG A 232 22.45 6.72 -13.57
N LEU A 233 21.77 5.99 -12.68
CA LEU A 233 21.39 4.59 -12.92
C LEU A 233 20.18 4.58 -13.86
N SER A 234 20.24 3.74 -14.91
CA SER A 234 19.16 3.62 -15.88
C SER A 234 17.93 2.91 -15.29
N PRO A 235 16.73 3.08 -15.88
CA PRO A 235 15.57 2.31 -15.48
C PRO A 235 15.79 0.80 -15.61
N THR A 236 16.46 0.36 -16.66
CA THR A 236 16.78 -1.06 -16.91
C THR A 236 17.72 -1.61 -15.84
N ASP A 237 18.78 -0.86 -15.49
CA ASP A 237 19.69 -1.30 -14.44
C ASP A 237 19.01 -1.31 -13.06
N PHE A 238 18.15 -0.34 -12.77
CA PHE A 238 17.37 -0.33 -11.53
C PHE A 238 16.52 -1.60 -11.39
N GLU A 239 15.93 -2.06 -12.48
CA GLU A 239 15.05 -3.22 -12.48
C GLU A 239 15.79 -4.56 -12.62
N THR A 240 16.78 -4.65 -13.52
CA THR A 240 17.31 -5.92 -14.00
C THR A 240 18.84 -6.00 -14.00
N PHE A 241 19.55 -5.10 -13.29
CA PHE A 241 21.00 -5.22 -13.15
C PHE A 241 21.37 -6.60 -12.60
N ALA A 242 22.37 -7.22 -13.18
CA ALA A 242 22.77 -8.59 -12.78
C ALA A 242 23.52 -8.67 -11.43
N GLY A 243 23.74 -7.51 -10.79
CA GLY A 243 24.61 -7.42 -9.63
C GLY A 243 26.10 -7.35 -10.01
N GLY A 244 26.92 -6.78 -9.15
CA GLY A 244 28.35 -6.68 -9.36
C GLY A 244 28.91 -5.28 -9.12
N LYS A 245 30.00 -4.95 -9.82
CA LYS A 245 30.66 -3.64 -9.66
C LYS A 245 29.72 -2.50 -10.07
N ASN A 246 29.56 -1.53 -9.17
CA ASN A 246 28.83 -0.32 -9.48
C ASN A 246 29.53 0.44 -10.65
N PRO A 247 28.81 0.80 -11.73
CA PRO A 247 29.42 1.50 -12.87
C PRO A 247 29.92 2.91 -12.53
N PHE A 248 29.52 3.48 -11.41
CA PHE A 248 29.81 4.87 -11.04
C PHE A 248 30.82 5.04 -9.91
N ASN A 249 31.20 3.97 -9.24
CA ASN A 249 32.15 3.98 -8.12
C ASN A 249 32.81 2.60 -7.92
N SER A 250 33.56 2.43 -6.83
CA SER A 250 34.28 1.18 -6.54
C SER A 250 33.46 0.19 -5.71
N LEU A 251 32.23 0.51 -5.35
CA LEU A 251 31.37 -0.33 -4.54
C LEU A 251 30.71 -1.42 -5.38
N THR A 252 30.06 -2.36 -4.72
CA THR A 252 29.24 -3.39 -5.35
C THR A 252 27.77 -3.00 -5.21
N LEU A 253 27.02 -3.11 -6.31
CA LEU A 253 25.56 -3.05 -6.29
C LEU A 253 24.99 -4.46 -6.31
N PRO A 254 23.93 -4.71 -5.53
CA PRO A 254 23.17 -5.95 -5.66
C PRO A 254 22.43 -5.99 -7.01
N PRO A 255 21.78 -7.12 -7.33
CA PRO A 255 20.88 -7.20 -8.48
C PRO A 255 19.76 -6.18 -8.43
N GLY A 256 19.23 -5.85 -9.60
CA GLY A 256 18.06 -4.96 -9.74
C GLY A 256 16.81 -5.52 -9.04
N ILE A 257 15.84 -4.65 -8.77
CA ILE A 257 14.70 -4.99 -7.92
C ILE A 257 13.79 -6.12 -8.43
N LEU A 258 13.83 -6.42 -9.74
CA LEU A 258 13.06 -7.53 -10.34
C LEU A 258 13.86 -8.82 -10.49
N ASP A 259 15.10 -8.86 -9.97
CA ASP A 259 15.89 -10.08 -9.97
C ASP A 259 15.25 -11.17 -9.09
N PRO A 260 15.27 -12.45 -9.51
CA PRO A 260 14.70 -13.55 -8.74
C PRO A 260 15.25 -13.69 -7.32
N SER A 261 16.48 -13.21 -7.05
CA SER A 261 17.06 -13.23 -5.69
C SER A 261 16.27 -12.44 -4.66
N TRP A 262 15.41 -11.51 -5.09
CA TRP A 262 14.50 -10.78 -4.23
C TRP A 262 13.15 -11.48 -3.99
N ASN A 263 12.99 -12.73 -4.47
CA ASN A 263 11.77 -13.54 -4.27
C ASN A 263 10.46 -12.83 -4.68
N GLY A 264 10.53 -11.97 -5.71
CA GLY A 264 9.37 -11.25 -6.21
C GLY A 264 8.83 -10.14 -5.30
N ILE A 265 9.59 -9.73 -4.27
CA ILE A 265 9.13 -8.71 -3.28
C ILE A 265 8.73 -7.38 -3.93
N PHE A 266 9.29 -7.06 -5.11
CA PHE A 266 8.95 -5.88 -5.90
C PHE A 266 8.12 -6.20 -7.15
N LYS A 267 7.54 -7.39 -7.24
CA LYS A 267 6.61 -7.71 -8.32
C LYS A 267 5.46 -6.69 -8.32
N ASP A 268 5.13 -6.18 -9.49
CA ASP A 268 4.03 -5.22 -9.68
C ASP A 268 4.17 -3.90 -8.86
N TYR A 269 5.41 -3.48 -8.59
CA TYR A 269 5.66 -2.22 -7.89
C TYR A 269 5.14 -1.02 -8.69
N VAL A 270 4.76 0.04 -8.00
CA VAL A 270 4.38 1.33 -8.58
C VAL A 270 5.44 2.37 -8.28
N PHE A 271 5.94 3.05 -9.31
CA PHE A 271 6.92 4.12 -9.17
C PHE A 271 6.26 5.48 -9.42
N SER A 272 6.38 6.38 -8.45
CA SER A 272 5.87 7.74 -8.49
C SER A 272 6.97 8.75 -8.16
N GLY A 273 6.75 10.04 -8.41
CA GLY A 273 7.79 10.99 -8.03
C GLY A 273 7.44 12.45 -8.21
N ILE A 274 8.21 13.28 -7.49
CA ILE A 274 8.23 14.74 -7.60
C ILE A 274 9.61 15.12 -8.13
N TYR A 275 9.66 15.56 -9.39
CA TYR A 275 10.93 15.84 -10.07
C TYR A 275 10.78 16.91 -11.17
N GLY A 276 11.86 17.21 -11.89
CA GLY A 276 11.99 18.38 -12.75
C GLY A 276 11.25 18.36 -14.10
N TRP A 277 10.33 17.43 -14.39
CA TRP A 277 9.62 17.36 -15.66
C TRP A 277 8.79 18.59 -15.95
N GLY A 278 8.75 19.05 -17.20
CA GLY A 278 8.06 20.26 -17.61
C GLY A 278 6.83 20.00 -18.49
N ASP A 279 6.95 19.10 -19.45
CA ASP A 279 5.89 18.78 -20.42
C ASP A 279 5.59 17.28 -20.42
N ALA A 280 4.30 16.92 -20.44
CA ALA A 280 3.87 15.53 -20.47
C ALA A 280 4.22 14.81 -21.78
N ASN A 281 4.31 15.57 -22.88
CA ASN A 281 4.58 15.06 -24.23
C ASN A 281 6.06 15.16 -24.64
N ASP A 282 6.87 15.90 -23.88
CA ASP A 282 8.30 16.05 -24.13
C ASP A 282 9.11 15.78 -22.85
N PRO A 283 9.69 14.58 -22.73
CA PRO A 283 10.47 14.21 -21.56
C PRO A 283 11.82 14.98 -21.44
N GLY A 284 12.20 15.74 -22.44
CA GLY A 284 13.41 16.57 -22.46
C GLY A 284 13.21 17.97 -21.87
N VAL A 285 11.96 18.38 -21.59
CA VAL A 285 11.64 19.71 -21.07
C VAL A 285 11.61 19.71 -19.54
N THR A 286 12.38 20.63 -18.94
CA THR A 286 12.33 20.91 -17.49
C THR A 286 11.20 21.87 -17.14
N CYS A 287 10.67 21.76 -15.95
CA CYS A 287 9.81 22.79 -15.37
C CYS A 287 10.62 24.05 -14.99
N THR A 288 9.94 25.12 -14.65
CA THR A 288 10.54 26.40 -14.24
C THR A 288 10.03 26.79 -12.86
N TYR A 289 10.94 27.12 -11.95
CA TYR A 289 10.61 27.67 -10.64
C TYR A 289 10.01 29.07 -10.76
N GLY A 290 9.34 29.54 -9.72
CA GLY A 290 8.73 30.87 -9.70
C GLY A 290 9.71 32.05 -9.86
N ASP A 291 11.00 31.83 -9.63
CA ASP A 291 12.09 32.80 -9.83
C ASP A 291 12.67 32.78 -11.28
N GLY A 292 12.12 31.92 -12.16
CA GLY A 292 12.57 31.77 -13.54
C GLY A 292 13.73 30.81 -13.74
N THR A 293 14.27 30.23 -12.68
CA THR A 293 15.30 29.17 -12.80
C THR A 293 14.67 27.81 -13.08
N SER A 294 15.46 26.83 -13.48
CA SER A 294 15.00 25.45 -13.74
C SER A 294 15.87 24.45 -13.00
N PRO A 295 15.30 23.28 -12.66
CA PRO A 295 16.09 22.18 -12.11
C PRO A 295 17.14 21.68 -13.11
N PRO A 296 18.21 21.03 -12.65
CA PRO A 296 19.29 20.53 -13.50
C PRO A 296 18.81 19.55 -14.58
N SER A 297 17.73 18.82 -14.33
CA SER A 297 17.22 17.81 -15.26
C SER A 297 15.71 17.66 -15.21
N PRO A 298 15.06 17.30 -16.36
CA PRO A 298 13.67 16.92 -16.39
C PRO A 298 13.36 15.52 -15.79
N GLY A 299 14.38 14.75 -15.41
CA GLY A 299 14.23 13.43 -14.83
C GLY A 299 13.69 12.34 -15.78
N PRO A 300 14.26 12.16 -17.00
CA PRO A 300 13.74 11.20 -17.98
C PRO A 300 13.75 9.74 -17.48
N THR A 301 14.70 9.37 -16.61
CA THR A 301 14.75 8.06 -15.97
C THR A 301 13.49 7.80 -15.13
N TYR A 302 13.09 8.76 -14.32
CA TYR A 302 11.90 8.65 -13.49
C TYR A 302 10.62 8.69 -14.32
N THR A 303 10.57 9.51 -15.36
CA THR A 303 9.46 9.53 -16.32
C THR A 303 9.23 8.13 -16.94
N THR A 304 10.30 7.44 -17.30
CA THR A 304 10.23 6.08 -17.84
C THR A 304 9.62 5.11 -16.84
N LEU A 305 10.09 5.13 -15.57
CA LEU A 305 9.58 4.26 -14.51
C LEU A 305 8.12 4.58 -14.17
N VAL A 306 7.76 5.86 -14.02
CA VAL A 306 6.37 6.28 -13.76
C VAL A 306 5.43 5.79 -14.84
N ASN A 307 5.78 6.00 -16.12
CA ASN A 307 4.94 5.60 -17.25
C ASN A 307 4.80 4.07 -17.34
N LYS A 308 5.90 3.33 -17.12
CA LYS A 308 5.91 1.87 -17.15
C LYS A 308 5.02 1.27 -16.07
N THR A 309 5.08 1.80 -14.85
CA THR A 309 4.38 1.28 -13.67
C THR A 309 3.03 1.94 -13.43
N LYS A 310 2.61 2.86 -14.31
CA LYS A 310 1.36 3.64 -14.20
C LYS A 310 1.27 4.44 -12.89
N GLY A 311 2.40 4.88 -12.38
CA GLY A 311 2.46 5.75 -11.21
C GLY A 311 2.09 7.20 -11.53
N VAL A 312 2.21 8.06 -10.54
CA VAL A 312 1.87 9.48 -10.64
C VAL A 312 3.10 10.36 -10.46
N ARG A 313 3.04 11.58 -11.00
CA ARG A 313 4.14 12.54 -10.89
C ARG A 313 3.66 13.95 -10.60
N ALA A 314 4.47 14.72 -9.88
CA ALA A 314 4.31 16.16 -9.71
C ALA A 314 5.60 16.89 -10.12
N LYS A 315 5.49 18.19 -10.38
CA LYS A 315 6.64 19.02 -10.71
C LYS A 315 7.29 19.53 -9.44
N ILE A 316 8.60 19.38 -9.33
CA ILE A 316 9.35 19.93 -8.20
C ILE A 316 9.34 21.46 -8.18
N CYS A 317 9.10 22.09 -9.34
CA CYS A 317 9.01 23.54 -9.48
C CYS A 317 7.71 24.12 -8.94
N ASP A 318 6.71 23.29 -8.69
CA ASP A 318 5.46 23.74 -8.11
C ASP A 318 5.66 24.06 -6.62
N SER A 319 4.87 24.98 -6.07
CA SER A 319 4.91 25.27 -4.65
C SER A 319 4.43 24.05 -3.83
N ALA A 320 4.89 23.94 -2.59
CA ALA A 320 4.50 22.86 -1.68
C ALA A 320 2.99 22.66 -1.57
N GLY A 321 2.22 23.75 -1.62
CA GLY A 321 0.74 23.68 -1.59
C GLY A 321 0.12 23.04 -2.84
N ALA A 322 0.85 22.95 -3.95
CA ALA A 322 0.39 22.29 -5.17
C ALA A 322 0.64 20.77 -5.18
N TRP A 323 1.32 20.22 -4.17
CA TRP A 323 1.60 18.78 -4.09
C TRP A 323 0.47 17.98 -3.42
N GLY A 324 -0.54 18.63 -2.82
CA GLY A 324 -1.72 17.95 -2.28
C GLY A 324 -2.34 16.95 -3.26
N PRO A 325 -2.67 17.34 -4.51
CA PRO A 325 -3.19 16.42 -5.51
C PRO A 325 -2.27 15.25 -5.85
N PHE A 326 -0.94 15.42 -5.76
CA PHE A 326 0.00 14.32 -5.93
C PHE A 326 -0.11 13.32 -4.78
N PHE A 327 -0.16 13.77 -3.53
CA PHE A 327 -0.36 12.88 -2.38
C PHE A 327 -1.68 12.14 -2.45
N ASP A 328 -2.77 12.83 -2.87
CA ASP A 328 -4.06 12.20 -3.12
C ASP A 328 -3.98 11.12 -4.21
N ALA A 329 -3.30 11.41 -5.31
CA ALA A 329 -3.14 10.46 -6.40
C ALA A 329 -2.26 9.26 -6.02
N VAL A 330 -1.17 9.47 -5.25
CA VAL A 330 -0.37 8.37 -4.69
C VAL A 330 -1.21 7.52 -3.75
N ALA A 331 -1.99 8.13 -2.86
CA ALA A 331 -2.87 7.40 -1.94
C ALA A 331 -3.93 6.56 -2.68
N GLN A 332 -4.49 7.09 -3.77
CA GLN A 332 -5.40 6.34 -4.65
C GLN A 332 -4.68 5.19 -5.35
N ALA A 333 -3.47 5.40 -5.87
CA ALA A 333 -2.68 4.35 -6.49
C ALA A 333 -2.34 3.24 -5.49
N VAL A 334 -1.95 3.60 -4.26
CA VAL A 334 -1.73 2.66 -3.15
C VAL A 334 -3.00 1.87 -2.82
N GLU A 335 -4.16 2.53 -2.73
CA GLU A 335 -5.44 1.87 -2.52
C GLU A 335 -5.76 0.88 -3.64
N GLN A 336 -5.52 1.25 -4.90
CA GLN A 336 -5.77 0.37 -6.04
C GLN A 336 -4.86 -0.86 -6.03
N THR A 337 -3.58 -0.71 -5.70
CA THR A 337 -2.64 -1.84 -5.65
C THR A 337 -2.86 -2.76 -4.47
N SER A 338 -3.46 -2.27 -3.38
CA SER A 338 -3.80 -3.07 -2.21
C SER A 338 -5.09 -3.88 -2.37
N LYS A 339 -5.90 -3.61 -3.40
CA LYS A 339 -7.14 -4.35 -3.66
C LYS A 339 -6.84 -5.81 -3.94
N LEU A 340 -7.84 -6.65 -3.68
CA LEU A 340 -7.79 -8.06 -4.04
C LEU A 340 -7.30 -8.25 -5.48
N SER A 341 -6.33 -9.15 -5.66
CA SER A 341 -5.98 -9.61 -6.99
C SER A 341 -7.17 -10.35 -7.60
N CYS A 342 -7.49 -10.02 -8.85
CA CYS A 342 -8.49 -10.72 -9.64
C CYS A 342 -7.85 -11.75 -10.59
N ASP A 343 -6.56 -11.90 -10.50
CA ASP A 343 -5.72 -12.92 -11.13
C ASP A 343 -5.09 -13.73 -9.97
N LEU A 344 -5.60 -14.93 -9.77
CA LEU A 344 -5.35 -15.77 -8.61
C LEU A 344 -4.58 -17.02 -9.04
N GLU A 345 -3.40 -17.20 -8.47
CA GLU A 345 -2.64 -18.43 -8.69
C GLU A 345 -3.38 -19.63 -8.11
N ILE A 346 -3.47 -20.70 -8.89
CA ILE A 346 -4.05 -21.97 -8.44
C ILE A 346 -3.01 -22.67 -7.57
N PRO A 347 -3.31 -22.95 -6.29
CA PRO A 347 -2.38 -23.67 -5.42
C PRO A 347 -2.14 -25.07 -5.96
N THR A 348 -0.88 -25.51 -5.93
CA THR A 348 -0.52 -26.86 -6.31
C THR A 348 -1.13 -27.85 -5.31
N PRO A 349 -1.94 -28.83 -5.75
CA PRO A 349 -2.50 -29.83 -4.85
C PRO A 349 -1.40 -30.58 -4.10
N GLN A 350 -1.57 -30.76 -2.79
CA GLN A 350 -0.61 -31.52 -1.98
C GLN A 350 -0.62 -33.01 -2.33
N ASN A 351 -1.74 -33.53 -2.83
CA ASN A 351 -1.89 -34.91 -3.26
C ASN A 351 -2.70 -34.97 -4.55
N GLY A 352 -2.13 -35.56 -5.59
CA GLY A 352 -2.82 -35.77 -6.86
C GLY A 352 -2.53 -34.73 -7.93
N THR A 353 -3.31 -34.72 -8.98
CA THR A 353 -3.26 -33.74 -10.07
C THR A 353 -4.51 -32.87 -10.05
N LEU A 354 -4.34 -31.61 -10.41
CA LEU A 354 -5.46 -30.69 -10.58
C LEU A 354 -6.40 -31.24 -11.68
N ASP A 355 -7.69 -31.35 -11.36
CA ASP A 355 -8.75 -31.56 -12.34
C ASP A 355 -9.38 -30.22 -12.70
N PRO A 356 -9.15 -29.67 -13.89
CA PRO A 356 -9.69 -28.39 -14.30
C PRO A 356 -11.22 -28.33 -14.37
N ASP A 357 -11.88 -29.50 -14.47
CA ASP A 357 -13.34 -29.61 -14.48
C ASP A 357 -13.93 -29.74 -13.07
N ALA A 358 -13.07 -29.72 -12.05
CA ALA A 358 -13.44 -29.84 -10.65
C ALA A 358 -13.01 -28.63 -9.82
N VAL A 359 -13.06 -27.43 -10.41
CA VAL A 359 -12.72 -26.17 -9.74
C VAL A 359 -13.94 -25.24 -9.71
N ASN A 360 -14.23 -24.71 -8.54
CA ASN A 360 -15.25 -23.69 -8.36
C ASN A 360 -14.65 -22.45 -7.68
N VAL A 361 -15.18 -21.29 -8.01
CA VAL A 361 -14.75 -20.00 -7.45
C VAL A 361 -15.94 -19.33 -6.81
N GLN A 362 -15.74 -18.81 -5.60
CA GLN A 362 -16.79 -18.06 -4.91
C GLN A 362 -16.22 -16.81 -4.24
N ILE A 363 -17.04 -15.77 -4.14
CA ILE A 363 -16.79 -14.59 -3.32
C ILE A 363 -17.56 -14.79 -2.02
N VAL A 364 -16.90 -14.70 -0.89
CA VAL A 364 -17.52 -14.80 0.44
C VAL A 364 -17.57 -13.41 1.05
N VAL A 365 -18.76 -12.95 1.42
CA VAL A 365 -18.97 -11.65 2.06
C VAL A 365 -19.73 -11.86 3.35
N ASN A 366 -19.18 -11.42 4.48
CA ASN A 366 -19.76 -11.63 5.82
C ASN A 366 -20.14 -13.12 6.07
N GLU A 367 -19.23 -14.01 5.67
CA GLU A 367 -19.39 -15.47 5.74
C GLU A 367 -20.50 -16.05 4.83
N VAL A 368 -21.07 -15.25 3.92
CA VAL A 368 -22.04 -15.73 2.92
C VAL A 368 -21.33 -15.97 1.59
N PRO A 369 -21.22 -17.21 1.12
CA PRO A 369 -20.60 -17.53 -0.16
C PRO A 369 -21.52 -17.21 -1.34
N GLN A 370 -20.95 -16.67 -2.41
CA GLN A 370 -21.59 -16.43 -3.71
C GLN A 370 -20.75 -17.13 -4.78
N GLY A 371 -21.27 -18.21 -5.34
CA GLY A 371 -20.60 -18.95 -6.40
C GLY A 371 -20.52 -18.12 -7.69
N LEU A 372 -19.39 -18.24 -8.39
CA LEU A 372 -19.18 -17.62 -9.70
C LEU A 372 -19.17 -18.71 -10.78
N ALA A 373 -19.88 -18.48 -11.88
CA ALA A 373 -19.86 -19.41 -13.00
C ALA A 373 -18.58 -19.26 -13.84
N LYS A 374 -18.05 -20.39 -14.34
CA LYS A 374 -16.95 -20.39 -15.32
C LYS A 374 -17.47 -19.95 -16.68
N VAL A 375 -16.73 -19.05 -17.31
CA VAL A 375 -16.96 -18.60 -18.69
C VAL A 375 -15.83 -19.07 -19.60
N ALA A 376 -16.06 -19.09 -20.91
CA ALA A 376 -15.11 -19.63 -21.88
C ALA A 376 -13.81 -18.80 -22.05
N GLY A 377 -13.69 -17.65 -21.38
CA GLY A 377 -12.52 -16.78 -21.46
C GLY A 377 -12.89 -15.31 -21.34
N ALA A 378 -11.90 -14.41 -21.42
CA ALA A 378 -12.08 -12.96 -21.26
C ALA A 378 -13.16 -12.36 -22.18
N ALA A 379 -13.30 -12.86 -23.42
CA ALA A 379 -14.30 -12.38 -24.38
C ALA A 379 -15.74 -12.77 -24.02
N ALA A 380 -15.93 -13.77 -23.16
CA ALA A 380 -17.22 -14.21 -22.67
C ALA A 380 -17.64 -13.52 -21.37
N CYS A 381 -16.79 -12.66 -20.81
CA CYS A 381 -17.12 -11.88 -19.63
C CYS A 381 -18.23 -10.87 -19.93
N GLY A 382 -19.34 -10.98 -19.23
CA GLY A 382 -20.50 -10.10 -19.32
C GLY A 382 -20.78 -9.37 -18.00
N PRO A 383 -21.90 -8.64 -17.92
CA PRO A 383 -22.30 -7.92 -16.71
C PRO A 383 -22.66 -8.85 -15.53
N SER A 384 -23.01 -10.11 -15.79
CA SER A 384 -23.24 -11.12 -14.77
C SER A 384 -21.95 -11.62 -14.10
N GLY A 385 -20.78 -11.21 -14.60
CA GLY A 385 -19.50 -11.62 -14.06
C GLY A 385 -19.12 -13.04 -14.46
N GLY A 386 -18.43 -13.75 -13.57
CA GLY A 386 -17.88 -15.07 -13.76
C GLY A 386 -16.35 -15.12 -13.59
N TRP A 387 -15.77 -16.25 -13.98
CA TRP A 387 -14.33 -16.45 -13.97
C TRP A 387 -13.88 -17.35 -15.12
N TYR A 388 -12.61 -17.33 -15.46
CA TYR A 388 -12.00 -18.17 -16.50
C TYR A 388 -10.55 -18.51 -16.14
N TYR A 389 -9.98 -19.51 -16.82
CA TYR A 389 -8.57 -19.85 -16.69
C TYR A 389 -7.68 -19.01 -17.60
N ASP A 390 -6.43 -18.79 -17.18
CA ASP A 390 -5.35 -18.30 -18.04
C ASP A 390 -5.11 -19.25 -19.23
N ASN A 391 -5.21 -20.56 -18.99
CA ASN A 391 -5.09 -21.63 -19.98
C ASN A 391 -5.97 -22.82 -19.59
N ASP A 392 -7.02 -23.12 -20.35
CA ASP A 392 -7.95 -24.22 -20.05
C ASP A 392 -7.30 -25.61 -20.07
N ALA A 393 -6.23 -25.82 -20.83
CA ALA A 393 -5.58 -27.12 -20.93
C ALA A 393 -4.60 -27.41 -19.78
N MET A 394 -3.94 -26.37 -19.26
CA MET A 394 -3.02 -26.44 -18.12
C MET A 394 -3.17 -25.15 -17.32
N PRO A 395 -4.21 -25.02 -16.52
CA PRO A 395 -4.47 -23.79 -15.79
C PRO A 395 -3.45 -23.60 -14.68
N THR A 396 -2.93 -22.38 -14.60
CA THR A 396 -2.09 -21.91 -13.49
C THR A 396 -2.78 -20.82 -12.71
N HIS A 397 -3.74 -20.12 -13.33
CA HIS A 397 -4.47 -19.03 -12.72
C HIS A 397 -5.96 -19.09 -12.98
N VAL A 398 -6.72 -18.65 -12.00
CA VAL A 398 -8.13 -18.27 -12.11
C VAL A 398 -8.18 -16.76 -12.27
N ILE A 399 -8.86 -16.28 -13.31
CA ILE A 399 -9.02 -14.85 -13.58
C ILE A 399 -10.50 -14.49 -13.45
N LEU A 400 -10.83 -13.55 -12.58
CA LEU A 400 -12.19 -13.05 -12.43
C LEU A 400 -12.57 -12.13 -13.61
N CYS A 401 -13.79 -12.26 -14.09
CA CYS A 401 -14.37 -11.26 -15.00
C CYS A 401 -14.42 -9.88 -14.32
N PRO A 402 -14.36 -8.76 -15.08
CA PRO A 402 -14.36 -7.41 -14.51
C PRO A 402 -15.48 -7.16 -13.50
N ALA A 403 -16.71 -7.57 -13.81
CA ALA A 403 -17.86 -7.38 -12.91
C ALA A 403 -17.70 -8.17 -11.58
N SER A 404 -17.23 -9.42 -11.63
CA SER A 404 -16.93 -10.20 -10.41
C SER A 404 -15.74 -9.64 -9.65
N CYS A 405 -14.72 -9.15 -10.35
CA CYS A 405 -13.58 -8.48 -9.78
C CYS A 405 -13.99 -7.23 -8.99
N ASP A 406 -14.83 -6.38 -9.56
CA ASP A 406 -15.34 -5.18 -8.91
C ASP A 406 -16.10 -5.51 -7.63
N VAL A 407 -16.94 -6.54 -7.65
CA VAL A 407 -17.67 -7.02 -6.45
C VAL A 407 -16.71 -7.56 -5.40
N ALA A 408 -15.76 -8.40 -5.78
CA ALA A 408 -14.78 -8.93 -4.87
C ALA A 408 -13.96 -7.81 -4.21
N GLN A 409 -13.49 -6.85 -4.99
CA GLN A 409 -12.75 -5.68 -4.49
C GLN A 409 -13.61 -4.76 -3.61
N ALA A 410 -14.90 -4.59 -3.92
CA ALA A 410 -15.82 -3.82 -3.10
C ALA A 410 -16.20 -4.52 -1.79
N SER A 411 -16.00 -5.83 -1.69
CA SER A 411 -16.29 -6.64 -0.49
C SER A 411 -15.20 -6.56 0.58
N VAL A 412 -14.01 -6.04 0.27
CA VAL A 412 -12.91 -5.83 1.21
C VAL A 412 -12.82 -4.39 1.62
N GLY A 413 -12.34 -4.16 2.84
CA GLY A 413 -12.19 -2.82 3.42
C GLY A 413 -12.67 -2.75 4.86
N PRO A 414 -12.78 -1.54 5.42
CA PRO A 414 -13.17 -1.35 6.80
C PRO A 414 -14.51 -1.98 7.15
N GLY A 415 -14.50 -2.90 8.10
CA GLY A 415 -15.72 -3.58 8.56
C GLY A 415 -16.33 -4.56 7.56
N LYS A 416 -15.61 -4.89 6.50
CA LYS A 416 -16.01 -5.90 5.50
C LYS A 416 -15.06 -7.08 5.56
N ASN A 417 -15.59 -8.30 5.48
CA ASN A 417 -14.83 -9.56 5.57
C ASN A 417 -14.88 -10.30 4.23
N GLY A 418 -14.71 -9.56 3.11
CA GLY A 418 -14.72 -10.17 1.79
C GLY A 418 -13.46 -11.00 1.53
N ARG A 419 -13.64 -12.15 0.89
CA ARG A 419 -12.55 -13.00 0.39
C ARG A 419 -13.00 -13.77 -0.84
N ILE A 420 -12.03 -14.19 -1.65
CA ILE A 420 -12.27 -15.11 -2.78
C ILE A 420 -11.80 -16.48 -2.32
N GLU A 421 -12.59 -17.49 -2.60
CA GLU A 421 -12.25 -18.90 -2.34
C GLU A 421 -12.24 -19.66 -3.64
N ILE A 422 -11.19 -20.46 -3.86
CA ILE A 422 -11.09 -21.43 -4.96
C ILE A 422 -11.24 -22.81 -4.35
N LEU A 423 -12.26 -23.54 -4.77
CA LEU A 423 -12.64 -24.85 -4.26
C LEU A 423 -12.32 -25.93 -5.30
N PHE A 424 -11.67 -27.00 -4.86
CA PHE A 424 -11.28 -28.12 -5.72
C PHE A 424 -12.08 -29.38 -5.38
N GLY A 425 -12.26 -30.25 -6.38
CA GLY A 425 -12.86 -31.56 -6.19
C GLY A 425 -14.37 -31.65 -6.44
N CYS A 426 -15.00 -30.56 -6.89
CA CYS A 426 -16.43 -30.56 -7.27
C CYS A 426 -16.57 -30.23 -8.75
N ALA A 427 -17.62 -30.73 -9.39
CA ALA A 427 -17.94 -30.39 -10.78
C ALA A 427 -18.07 -28.86 -10.92
N THR A 428 -17.38 -28.30 -11.92
CA THR A 428 -17.37 -26.86 -12.18
C THR A 428 -18.73 -26.36 -12.61
N ILE A 429 -19.22 -25.27 -12.01
CA ILE A 429 -20.43 -24.58 -12.43
C ILE A 429 -20.12 -23.77 -13.69
N VAL A 430 -20.80 -24.03 -14.78
CA VAL A 430 -20.69 -23.33 -16.06
C VAL A 430 -21.98 -22.60 -16.36
N MET A 431 -21.89 -21.44 -17.04
CA MET A 431 -23.06 -20.73 -17.57
C MET A 431 -23.52 -21.34 -18.90
#